data_5ca2a7946bc5c492cb339642042b10a7
#
_entry.id   5ca2a7946bc5c492cb339642042b10a7
#
_cell.length_a   1.000
_cell.length_b   1.000
_cell.length_c   1.000
_cell.angle_alpha   90.00
_cell.angle_beta   90.00
_cell.angle_gamma   90.00
#
_symmetry.space_group_name_H-M   'P 1'
#
loop_
_entity.id
_entity.type
_entity.pdbx_description
1 polymer ?
#
loop_
_entity_poly.entity_id
_entity_poly.type
_entity_poly.pdbx_seq_one_letter_code
_entity_poly.pdbx_strand_id
1 'polypeptide(L)' 'GSNAVEATITALQQQRKSGEILVTERLIRILGLLKAKSGIEMLLSYSQNDSERIRNAVEHSLYQIRGF' A
#
# COMPACT_ATOMS: atom_id res chain seq x y z
N GLY A 1 1.72 15.15 -6.76
CA GLY A 1 0.31 15.45 -6.79
C GLY A 1 -0.57 14.23 -6.66
N SER A 2 -1.86 14.46 -6.83
CA SER A 2 -2.86 13.41 -6.69
C SER A 2 -2.68 12.27 -7.71
N ASN A 3 -2.09 12.57 -8.86
CA ASN A 3 -1.91 11.56 -9.91
C ASN A 3 -1.00 10.41 -9.48
N ALA A 4 0.03 10.69 -8.69
CA ALA A 4 0.93 9.65 -8.22
C ALA A 4 0.20 8.69 -7.27
N VAL A 5 -0.66 9.22 -6.41
CA VAL A 5 -1.44 8.41 -5.48
C VAL A 5 -2.42 7.53 -6.23
N GLU A 6 -3.17 8.10 -7.17
CA GLU A 6 -4.14 7.34 -7.96
C GLU A 6 -3.47 6.26 -8.79
N ALA A 7 -2.34 6.58 -9.42
CA ALA A 7 -1.60 5.59 -10.20
C ALA A 7 -1.13 4.43 -9.33
N THR A 8 -0.68 4.73 -8.12
CA THR A 8 -0.21 3.71 -7.19
C THR A 8 -1.38 2.81 -6.74
N ILE A 9 -2.52 3.41 -6.43
CA ILE A 9 -3.70 2.64 -6.03
C ILE A 9 -4.16 1.73 -7.17
N THR A 10 -4.18 2.25 -8.40
CA THR A 10 -4.55 1.46 -9.56
C THR A 10 -3.60 0.28 -9.76
N ALA A 11 -2.30 0.54 -9.59
CA ALA A 11 -1.29 -0.52 -9.72
C ALA A 11 -1.50 -1.60 -8.65
N LEU A 12 -1.85 -1.22 -7.42
CA LEU A 12 -2.14 -2.18 -6.36
C LEU A 12 -3.36 -3.03 -6.68
N GLN A 13 -4.40 -2.43 -7.27
CA GLN A 13 -5.57 -3.18 -7.68
C GLN A 13 -5.22 -4.25 -8.72
N GLN A 14 -4.32 -3.91 -9.64
CA GLN A 14 -3.85 -4.85 -10.65
C GLN A 14 -3.01 -5.96 -10.05
N GLN A 15 -2.21 -5.66 -9.02
CA GLN A 15 -1.36 -6.65 -8.36
C GLN A 15 -2.15 -7.74 -7.65
N ARG A 16 -3.39 -7.49 -7.29
CA ARG A 16 -4.24 -8.52 -6.69
C ARG A 16 -4.39 -9.73 -7.61
N LYS A 17 -4.32 -9.51 -8.91
CA LYS A 17 -4.43 -10.59 -9.90
C LYS A 17 -3.10 -11.28 -10.15
N SER A 18 -2.00 -10.53 -10.18
CA SER A 18 -0.69 -11.10 -10.50
C SER A 18 0.01 -11.72 -9.28
N GLY A 19 -0.27 -11.20 -8.09
CA GLY A 19 0.24 -11.78 -6.85
C GLY A 19 1.73 -11.62 -6.60
N GLU A 20 2.39 -10.66 -7.24
CA GLU A 20 3.82 -10.42 -7.05
C GLU A 20 4.07 -9.66 -5.75
N ILE A 21 4.59 -10.38 -4.76
CA ILE A 21 4.77 -9.84 -3.41
C ILE A 21 5.70 -8.64 -3.37
N LEU A 22 6.84 -8.70 -4.06
CA LEU A 22 7.81 -7.60 -4.01
C LEU A 22 7.26 -6.33 -4.64
N VAL A 23 6.52 -6.45 -5.74
CA VAL A 23 5.91 -5.30 -6.39
C VAL A 23 4.82 -4.72 -5.49
N THR A 24 3.99 -5.58 -4.92
CA THR A 24 2.93 -5.15 -4.01
C THR A 24 3.49 -4.42 -2.80
N GLU A 25 4.54 -4.98 -2.20
CA GLU A 25 5.20 -4.35 -1.06
C GLU A 25 5.72 -2.95 -1.42
N ARG A 26 6.36 -2.83 -2.57
CA ARG A 26 6.92 -1.57 -3.01
C ARG A 26 5.84 -0.50 -3.20
N LEU A 27 4.72 -0.88 -3.82
CA LEU A 27 3.60 0.03 -4.03
C LEU A 27 2.98 0.48 -2.72
N ILE A 28 2.85 -0.44 -1.76
CA ILE A 28 2.35 -0.12 -0.43
C ILE A 28 3.26 0.91 0.24
N ARG A 29 4.57 0.72 0.15
CA ARG A 29 5.52 1.66 0.76
C ARG A 29 5.48 3.03 0.08
N ILE A 30 5.22 3.08 -1.22
CA ILE A 30 5.07 4.35 -1.93
C ILE A 30 3.89 5.13 -1.37
N LEU A 31 2.75 4.47 -1.11
CA LEU A 31 1.61 5.15 -0.50
C LEU A 31 1.96 5.76 0.85
N GLY A 32 2.75 5.05 1.65
CA GLY A 32 3.22 5.56 2.93
C GLY A 32 4.10 6.79 2.77
N LEU A 33 5.04 6.73 1.83
CA LEU A 33 5.96 7.85 1.58
C LEU A 33 5.21 9.08 1.08
N LEU A 34 4.17 8.89 0.28
CA LEU A 34 3.34 9.99 -0.23
C LEU A 34 2.38 10.52 0.83
N LYS A 35 2.30 9.85 1.98
CA LYS A 35 1.36 10.17 3.06
C LYS A 35 -0.06 10.27 2.51
N ALA A 36 -0.42 9.29 1.71
CA ALA A 36 -1.66 9.29 0.93
C ALA A 36 -2.84 8.83 1.76
N LYS A 37 -3.52 9.75 2.43
CA LYS A 37 -4.69 9.42 3.25
C LYS A 37 -5.77 8.70 2.45
N SER A 38 -5.92 9.05 1.18
CA SER A 38 -6.89 8.38 0.31
C SER A 38 -6.53 6.92 0.03
N GLY A 39 -5.30 6.52 0.33
CA GLY A 39 -4.87 5.12 0.17
C GLY A 39 -5.07 4.25 1.38
N ILE A 40 -5.58 4.80 2.50
CA ILE A 40 -5.71 4.04 3.74
C ILE A 40 -6.61 2.82 3.56
N GLU A 41 -7.74 2.97 2.88
CA GLU A 41 -8.64 1.83 2.66
C GLU A 41 -7.96 0.72 1.85
N MET A 42 -7.18 1.09 0.85
CA MET A 42 -6.42 0.12 0.07
C MET A 42 -5.42 -0.60 0.95
N LEU A 43 -4.70 0.13 1.81
CA LEU A 43 -3.75 -0.47 2.74
C LEU A 43 -4.44 -1.42 3.70
N LEU A 44 -5.58 -1.01 4.25
CA LEU A 44 -6.34 -1.87 5.17
C LEU A 44 -6.77 -3.16 4.50
N SER A 45 -7.06 -3.13 3.20
CA SER A 45 -7.44 -4.34 2.48
C SER A 45 -6.30 -5.36 2.39
N TYR A 46 -5.07 -4.95 2.63
CA TYR A 46 -3.90 -5.83 2.65
C TYR A 46 -3.45 -6.17 4.09
N SER A 47 -4.13 -5.65 5.12
CA SER A 47 -3.69 -5.81 6.51
C SER A 47 -3.74 -7.26 7.00
N GLN A 48 -4.54 -8.09 6.36
CA GLN A 48 -4.66 -9.51 6.71
C GLN A 48 -4.00 -10.43 5.68
N ASN A 49 -3.12 -9.87 4.86
CA ASN A 49 -2.44 -10.63 3.81
C ASN A 49 -1.62 -11.78 4.43
N ASP A 50 -1.55 -12.90 3.73
CA ASP A 50 -0.80 -14.07 4.18
C ASP A 50 0.69 -13.79 4.31
N SER A 51 1.23 -12.86 3.53
CA SER A 51 2.64 -12.52 3.58
C SER A 51 2.93 -11.57 4.73
N GLU A 52 3.83 -11.99 5.62
CA GLU A 52 4.31 -11.13 6.70
C GLU A 52 4.96 -9.86 6.15
N ARG A 53 5.67 -10.01 5.04
CA ARG A 53 6.33 -8.88 4.37
C ARG A 53 5.31 -7.81 3.96
N ILE A 54 4.18 -8.24 3.42
CA ILE A 54 3.09 -7.31 3.05
C ILE A 54 2.48 -6.68 4.29
N ARG A 55 2.19 -7.48 5.32
CA ARG A 55 1.59 -6.96 6.56
C ARG A 55 2.50 -5.91 7.20
N ASN A 56 3.81 -6.17 7.24
CA ASN A 56 4.76 -5.21 7.81
C ASN A 56 4.82 -3.92 7.01
N ALA A 57 4.76 -4.02 5.69
CA ALA A 57 4.75 -2.83 4.82
C ALA A 57 3.49 -2.00 5.07
N VAL A 58 2.34 -2.66 5.24
CA VAL A 58 1.08 -1.99 5.55
C VAL A 58 1.17 -1.23 6.86
N GLU A 59 1.65 -1.88 7.92
CA GLU A 59 1.79 -1.24 9.23
C GLU A 59 2.68 -0.01 9.16
N HIS A 60 3.83 -0.16 8.51
CA HIS A 60 4.78 0.94 8.38
C HIS A 60 4.16 2.11 7.60
N SER A 61 3.48 1.81 6.51
CA SER A 61 2.85 2.83 5.69
C SER A 61 1.71 3.54 6.41
N LEU A 62 0.89 2.79 7.15
CA LEU A 62 -0.17 3.39 7.96
C LEU A 62 0.41 4.31 9.02
N TYR A 63 1.51 3.90 9.64
CA TYR A 63 2.18 4.75 10.62
C TYR A 63 2.64 6.06 9.97
N GLN A 64 3.24 5.98 8.79
CA GLN A 64 3.70 7.18 8.08
C GLN A 64 2.55 8.13 7.73
N ILE A 65 1.41 7.57 7.33
CA ILE A 65 0.24 8.37 6.93
C ILE A 65 -0.45 8.99 8.14
N ARG A 66 -0.66 8.19 9.18
CA ARG A 66 -1.42 8.61 10.37
C ARG A 66 -0.55 9.28 11.44
N GLY A 67 0.73 8.98 11.48
CA GLY A 67 1.64 9.47 12.50
C GLY A 67 1.60 8.68 13.79
N PHE A 68 0.97 7.48 13.74
CA PHE A 68 0.92 6.60 14.91
C PHE A 68 0.66 5.14 14.58
#